data_4a4580baa92a9a046904f5381adc3ae3
#
_entry.id   4a4580baa92a9a046904f5381adc3ae3
#
_cell.length_a   1.000
_cell.length_b   1.000
_cell.length_c   1.000
_cell.angle_alpha   90.00
_cell.angle_beta   90.00
_cell.angle_gamma   90.00
#
_symmetry.space_group_name_H-M   'P 1'
#
loop_
_entity.id
_entity.type
_entity.pdbx_description
1 polymer ?
#
loop_
_entity_poly.entity_id
_entity_poly.type
_entity_poly.pdbx_seq_one_letter_code
_entity_poly.pdbx_strand_id
1 'polypeptide(L)'
;IYNNDFFPIDWPRVVLHFNHGGLVHTKGFKKVMKKRKPTMFVTHWDVCLSSESCFKVLTRRGLSIHFTIDNDGTIRQHLDINHIASHAGSKVNAKSIGVEVSSAYYTRYQNWYVKNGFGERPVIEGAKVHGSTLKPFLGFYPVQEEALKALMKAVHECTEIPLKTPLDKSGETSYNVSRTAAAAR
;
A
#
# COMPACT_ATOMS: atom_id res chain seq x y z
N ILE A 1 -0.81 9.45 11.16
CA ILE A 1 -0.47 10.87 11.33
C ILE A 1 -0.71 11.61 10.03
N TYR A 2 -1.37 12.76 10.10
CA TYR A 2 -1.58 13.66 8.97
C TYR A 2 -1.40 15.12 9.42
N ASN A 3 -0.41 15.80 8.86
CA ASN A 3 -0.01 17.17 9.21
C ASN A 3 0.29 17.34 10.71
N ASN A 4 1.03 16.37 11.28
CA ASN A 4 1.37 16.21 12.68
C ASN A 4 0.20 15.87 13.63
N ASP A 5 -1.03 15.79 13.15
CA ASP A 5 -2.19 15.38 13.93
C ASP A 5 -2.37 13.86 13.87
N PHE A 6 -2.74 13.25 14.99
CA PHE A 6 -3.09 11.84 15.03
C PHE A 6 -4.53 11.65 14.54
N PHE A 7 -4.76 10.60 13.78
CA PHE A 7 -6.10 10.12 13.47
C PHE A 7 -6.21 8.62 13.83
N PRO A 8 -7.36 8.18 14.32
CA PRO A 8 -7.55 6.78 14.68
C PRO A 8 -7.61 5.91 13.43
N ILE A 9 -7.07 4.70 13.53
CA ILE A 9 -7.33 3.59 12.61
C ILE A 9 -7.98 2.51 13.47
N ASP A 10 -9.21 2.16 13.17
CA ASP A 10 -9.94 1.09 13.87
C ASP A 10 -9.37 -0.27 13.48
N TRP A 11 -8.17 -0.54 13.98
CA TRP A 11 -7.39 -1.75 13.73
C TRP A 11 -6.46 -2.06 14.89
N PRO A 12 -6.38 -3.33 15.35
CA PRO A 12 -5.64 -3.66 16.57
C PRO A 12 -4.12 -3.56 16.44
N ARG A 13 -3.58 -3.61 15.23
CA ARG A 13 -2.12 -3.63 14.99
C ARG A 13 -1.68 -2.47 14.11
N VAL A 14 -1.42 -1.33 14.75
CA VAL A 14 -0.89 -0.12 14.08
C VAL A 14 0.43 0.27 14.72
N VAL A 15 1.48 0.41 13.89
CA VAL A 15 2.83 0.82 14.31
C VAL A 15 3.20 2.12 13.60
N LEU A 16 3.48 3.15 14.36
CA LEU A 16 3.94 4.44 13.83
C LEU A 16 5.47 4.46 13.75
N HIS A 17 6.00 5.26 12.84
CA HIS A 17 7.43 5.33 12.55
C HIS A 17 8.34 5.64 13.77
N PHE A 18 7.81 6.24 14.81
CA PHE A 18 8.53 6.55 16.06
C PHE A 18 8.26 5.55 17.20
N ASN A 19 7.35 4.57 17.01
CA ASN A 19 7.14 3.50 17.98
C ASN A 19 8.33 2.52 17.99
N HIS A 20 8.44 1.71 19.05
CA HIS A 20 9.35 0.57 19.03
C HIS A 20 9.04 -0.35 17.83
N GLY A 21 10.06 -0.68 17.05
CA GLY A 21 9.90 -1.44 15.81
C GLY A 21 9.32 -0.62 14.64
N GLY A 22 9.18 0.71 14.79
CA GLY A 22 8.80 1.62 13.71
C GLY A 22 9.93 1.76 12.68
N LEU A 23 9.52 2.02 11.44
CA LEU A 23 10.44 2.21 10.29
C LEU A 23 10.16 3.60 9.71
N VAL A 24 11.16 4.46 9.66
CA VAL A 24 11.02 5.85 9.21
C VAL A 24 11.83 6.11 7.94
N HIS A 25 11.20 6.72 6.93
CA HIS A 25 11.92 7.22 5.77
C HIS A 25 12.68 8.51 6.12
N THR A 26 14.00 8.50 5.93
CA THR A 26 14.88 9.67 6.11
C THR A 26 15.20 10.37 4.79
N LYS A 27 14.88 9.74 3.64
CA LYS A 27 15.08 10.24 2.28
C LYS A 27 14.05 9.66 1.33
N GLY A 28 14.04 10.09 0.08
CA GLY A 28 13.16 9.57 -0.96
C GLY A 28 11.75 10.17 -0.92
N PHE A 29 11.53 11.23 -0.18
CA PHE A 29 10.26 11.95 -0.12
C PHE A 29 10.48 13.47 -0.13
N LYS A 30 9.42 14.23 -0.41
CA LYS A 30 9.43 15.69 -0.32
C LYS A 30 8.70 16.13 0.94
N LYS A 31 9.40 16.81 1.83
CA LYS A 31 8.81 17.43 3.02
C LYS A 31 7.89 18.58 2.61
N VAL A 32 6.69 18.63 3.18
CA VAL A 32 5.69 19.67 2.94
C VAL A 32 5.36 20.31 4.27
N MET A 33 5.50 21.64 4.36
CA MET A 33 5.28 22.41 5.60
C MET A 33 3.82 22.89 5.77
N LYS A 34 3.13 23.11 4.65
CA LYS A 34 1.70 23.50 4.69
C LYS A 34 0.85 22.24 4.49
N LYS A 35 -0.32 22.19 5.14
CA LYS A 35 -1.26 21.08 4.98
C LYS A 35 -1.60 20.90 3.50
N ARG A 36 -1.28 19.74 2.92
CA ARG A 36 -1.69 19.37 1.57
C ARG A 36 -3.05 18.66 1.61
N LYS A 37 -3.78 18.65 0.52
CA LYS A 37 -5.02 17.90 0.37
C LYS A 37 -4.80 16.79 -0.67
N PRO A 38 -4.43 15.57 -0.26
CA PRO A 38 -4.33 14.44 -1.20
C PRO A 38 -5.72 14.10 -1.73
N THR A 39 -5.79 13.61 -2.96
CA THR A 39 -7.05 13.29 -3.66
C THR A 39 -7.12 11.84 -4.11
N MET A 40 -6.07 11.06 -3.88
CA MET A 40 -5.97 9.67 -4.29
C MET A 40 -5.37 8.81 -3.19
N PHE A 41 -5.86 7.58 -3.08
CA PHE A 41 -5.23 6.49 -2.34
C PHE A 41 -4.74 5.46 -3.34
N VAL A 42 -3.45 5.13 -3.31
CA VAL A 42 -2.83 4.20 -4.26
C VAL A 42 -2.36 2.97 -3.50
N THR A 43 -2.92 1.83 -3.86
CA THR A 43 -2.53 0.53 -3.32
C THR A 43 -1.55 -0.13 -4.27
N HIS A 44 -0.42 -0.57 -3.72
CA HIS A 44 0.60 -1.35 -4.41
C HIS A 44 0.65 -2.78 -3.85
N TRP A 45 0.96 -3.72 -4.70
CA TRP A 45 1.46 -5.01 -4.32
C TRP A 45 2.98 -4.96 -4.34
N ASP A 46 3.61 -5.11 -3.17
CA ASP A 46 5.05 -4.87 -2.98
C ASP A 46 5.97 -5.96 -3.53
N VAL A 47 5.41 -7.14 -3.85
CA VAL A 47 6.14 -8.34 -4.30
C VAL A 47 7.28 -8.75 -3.35
N CYS A 48 7.22 -8.36 -2.09
CA CYS A 48 8.20 -8.64 -1.06
C CYS A 48 7.68 -9.69 -0.05
N LEU A 49 8.59 -10.31 0.70
CA LEU A 49 8.25 -11.30 1.72
C LEU A 49 7.59 -10.68 2.97
N SER A 50 7.89 -9.41 3.27
CA SER A 50 7.38 -8.71 4.45
C SER A 50 7.46 -7.19 4.25
N SER A 51 6.72 -6.43 5.05
CA SER A 51 6.79 -4.97 5.11
C SER A 51 8.21 -4.45 5.37
N GLU A 52 8.97 -5.13 6.23
CA GLU A 52 10.35 -4.74 6.49
C GLU A 52 11.25 -4.92 5.26
N SER A 53 11.09 -6.03 4.53
CA SER A 53 11.84 -6.26 3.30
C SER A 53 11.47 -5.26 2.21
N CYS A 54 10.19 -4.92 2.06
CA CYS A 54 9.71 -3.86 1.17
C CYS A 54 10.35 -2.51 1.53
N PHE A 55 10.27 -2.11 2.80
CA PHE A 55 10.85 -0.86 3.28
C PHE A 55 12.36 -0.75 2.97
N LYS A 56 13.13 -1.83 3.20
CA LYS A 56 14.57 -1.89 2.86
C LYS A 56 14.81 -1.70 1.36
N VAL A 57 13.99 -2.33 0.51
CA VAL A 57 14.09 -2.18 -0.95
C VAL A 57 13.80 -0.75 -1.38
N LEU A 58 12.70 -0.15 -0.90
CA LEU A 58 12.33 1.24 -1.20
C LEU A 58 13.42 2.21 -0.77
N THR A 59 13.91 2.09 0.47
CA THR A 59 14.97 2.95 1.00
C THR A 59 16.25 2.87 0.18
N ARG A 60 16.68 1.65 -0.21
CA ARG A 60 17.87 1.45 -1.07
C ARG A 60 17.71 2.13 -2.43
N ARG A 61 16.49 2.10 -3.00
CA ARG A 61 16.15 2.72 -4.29
C ARG A 61 15.91 4.23 -4.21
N GLY A 62 15.98 4.85 -3.03
CA GLY A 62 15.61 6.26 -2.84
C GLY A 62 14.12 6.54 -3.03
N LEU A 63 13.28 5.52 -2.84
CA LEU A 63 11.82 5.60 -2.88
C LEU A 63 11.26 5.65 -1.46
N SER A 64 9.97 5.97 -1.35
CA SER A 64 9.27 6.00 -0.07
C SER A 64 7.79 5.70 -0.25
N ILE A 65 7.15 5.30 0.85
CA ILE A 65 5.71 4.99 0.94
C ILE A 65 5.16 5.54 2.25
N HIS A 66 3.88 5.85 2.34
CA HIS A 66 3.27 6.29 3.58
C HIS A 66 2.98 5.13 4.52
N PHE A 67 2.45 4.04 3.97
CA PHE A 67 2.05 2.86 4.73
C PHE A 67 2.56 1.56 4.11
N THR A 68 2.74 0.55 4.96
CA THR A 68 2.81 -0.85 4.54
C THR A 68 1.82 -1.66 5.37
N ILE A 69 1.33 -2.78 4.79
CA ILE A 69 0.53 -3.78 5.50
C ILE A 69 1.29 -5.10 5.45
N ASP A 70 1.69 -5.58 6.63
CA ASP A 70 2.47 -6.81 6.79
C ASP A 70 1.58 -8.06 6.70
N ASN A 71 2.20 -9.23 6.68
CA ASN A 71 1.57 -10.54 6.52
C ASN A 71 0.50 -10.84 7.58
N ASP A 72 0.69 -10.35 8.80
CA ASP A 72 -0.23 -10.50 9.92
C ASP A 72 -1.29 -9.39 9.99
N GLY A 73 -1.36 -8.52 8.99
CA GLY A 73 -2.23 -7.35 8.95
C GLY A 73 -1.71 -6.15 9.76
N THR A 74 -0.48 -6.16 10.26
CA THR A 74 0.10 -4.98 10.91
C THR A 74 0.20 -3.83 9.92
N ILE A 75 -0.47 -2.72 10.21
CA ILE A 75 -0.37 -1.46 9.47
C ILE A 75 0.81 -0.68 10.03
N ARG A 76 1.80 -0.36 9.20
CA ARG A 76 2.93 0.49 9.58
C ARG A 76 2.83 1.82 8.87
N GLN A 77 2.87 2.93 9.60
CA GLN A 77 3.01 4.26 9.00
C GLN A 77 4.48 4.70 9.05
N HIS A 78 5.06 4.93 7.87
CA HIS A 78 6.47 5.29 7.70
C HIS A 78 6.71 6.79 7.51
N LEU A 79 5.66 7.52 7.11
CA LEU A 79 5.72 8.91 6.74
C LEU A 79 4.39 9.59 7.07
N ASP A 80 4.44 10.83 7.59
CA ASP A 80 3.25 11.66 7.72
C ASP A 80 2.57 11.83 6.35
N ILE A 81 1.25 11.63 6.29
CA ILE A 81 0.45 11.77 5.07
C ILE A 81 0.67 13.13 4.39
N ASN A 82 1.00 14.16 5.17
CA ASN A 82 1.24 15.51 4.65
C ASN A 82 2.49 15.60 3.76
N HIS A 83 3.43 14.68 3.89
CA HIS A 83 4.61 14.63 3.03
C HIS A 83 4.30 13.94 1.70
N ILE A 84 5.12 14.14 0.68
CA ILE A 84 4.93 13.53 -0.64
C ILE A 84 5.88 12.35 -0.74
N ALA A 85 5.35 11.15 -0.65
CA ALA A 85 6.11 9.92 -0.88
C ALA A 85 6.40 9.70 -2.37
N SER A 86 7.51 9.03 -2.67
CA SER A 86 7.94 8.71 -4.05
C SER A 86 7.63 7.25 -4.37
N HIS A 87 6.41 6.97 -4.88
CA HIS A 87 5.92 5.59 -5.09
C HIS A 87 5.18 5.35 -6.43
N ALA A 88 4.67 6.41 -7.09
CA ALA A 88 3.78 6.26 -8.25
C ALA A 88 4.08 7.27 -9.38
N GLY A 89 5.28 7.84 -9.41
CA GLY A 89 5.67 8.90 -10.35
C GLY A 89 5.21 10.29 -9.91
N SER A 90 5.95 11.32 -10.33
CA SER A 90 5.84 12.68 -9.79
C SER A 90 4.44 13.29 -9.87
N LYS A 91 3.71 13.05 -10.95
CA LYS A 91 2.33 13.57 -11.14
C LYS A 91 1.33 12.95 -10.17
N VAL A 92 1.49 11.67 -9.83
CA VAL A 92 0.62 10.96 -8.89
C VAL A 92 1.08 11.20 -7.45
N ASN A 93 2.39 11.13 -7.19
CA ASN A 93 2.96 11.32 -5.85
C ASN A 93 2.45 12.61 -5.16
N ALA A 94 2.38 13.72 -5.91
CA ALA A 94 1.95 15.01 -5.37
C ALA A 94 0.48 15.01 -4.87
N LYS A 95 -0.35 14.10 -5.35
CA LYS A 95 -1.79 14.04 -5.08
C LYS A 95 -2.22 12.79 -4.30
N SER A 96 -1.30 11.86 -4.03
CA SER A 96 -1.65 10.55 -3.50
C SER A 96 -1.09 10.28 -2.10
N ILE A 97 -1.74 9.30 -1.47
CA ILE A 97 -1.25 8.54 -0.34
C ILE A 97 -1.00 7.13 -0.85
N GLY A 98 0.15 6.54 -0.53
CA GLY A 98 0.49 5.19 -0.99
C GLY A 98 0.55 4.19 0.14
N VAL A 99 0.09 2.96 -0.13
CA VAL A 99 0.25 1.78 0.72
C VAL A 99 0.83 0.64 -0.09
N GLU A 100 1.78 -0.08 0.48
CA GLU A 100 2.30 -1.35 -0.04
C GLU A 100 1.72 -2.50 0.78
N VAL A 101 1.11 -3.50 0.12
CA VAL A 101 0.60 -4.71 0.78
C VAL A 101 1.56 -5.86 0.49
N SER A 102 2.08 -6.47 1.54
CA SER A 102 3.17 -7.44 1.43
C SER A 102 2.68 -8.81 0.96
N SER A 103 3.18 -9.27 -0.17
CA SER A 103 3.05 -10.64 -0.66
C SER A 103 4.07 -10.92 -1.75
N ALA A 104 4.91 -11.93 -1.58
CA ALA A 104 5.80 -12.39 -2.65
C ALA A 104 4.99 -12.95 -3.83
N TYR A 105 5.51 -12.81 -5.06
CA TYR A 105 4.82 -13.29 -6.26
C TYR A 105 4.86 -14.82 -6.38
N TYR A 106 6.07 -15.41 -6.26
CA TYR A 106 6.29 -16.81 -6.61
C TYR A 106 5.82 -17.78 -5.55
N THR A 107 5.08 -18.82 -5.96
CA THR A 107 4.58 -19.90 -5.10
C THR A 107 5.68 -20.66 -4.34
N ARG A 108 6.92 -20.66 -4.87
CA ARG A 108 8.09 -21.25 -4.17
C ARG A 108 8.37 -20.62 -2.81
N TYR A 109 7.85 -19.44 -2.53
CA TYR A 109 8.01 -18.77 -1.24
C TYR A 109 6.99 -19.22 -0.18
N GLN A 110 6.06 -20.13 -0.50
CA GLN A 110 5.07 -20.64 0.43
C GLN A 110 5.71 -21.18 1.72
N ASN A 111 6.79 -21.96 1.58
CA ASN A 111 7.51 -22.52 2.72
C ASN A 111 8.11 -21.45 3.64
N TRP A 112 8.45 -20.28 3.11
CA TRP A 112 8.94 -19.18 3.94
C TRP A 112 7.84 -18.68 4.88
N TYR A 113 6.62 -18.50 4.38
CA TYR A 113 5.48 -18.04 5.17
C TYR A 113 5.12 -19.05 6.26
N VAL A 114 5.05 -20.32 5.92
CA VAL A 114 4.76 -21.40 6.87
C VAL A 114 5.83 -21.45 7.98
N LYS A 115 7.11 -21.42 7.61
CA LYS A 115 8.23 -21.42 8.58
C LYS A 115 8.26 -20.19 9.50
N ASN A 116 7.73 -19.07 9.05
CA ASN A 116 7.64 -17.83 9.84
C ASN A 116 6.31 -17.69 10.58
N GLY A 117 5.48 -18.73 10.63
CA GLY A 117 4.26 -18.77 11.44
C GLY A 117 3.04 -18.10 10.84
N PHE A 118 3.09 -17.68 9.57
CA PHE A 118 1.96 -17.02 8.90
C PHE A 118 0.97 -18.02 8.29
N GLY A 119 1.36 -19.32 8.15
CA GLY A 119 0.58 -20.32 7.44
C GLY A 119 0.71 -20.19 5.92
N GLU A 120 -0.09 -20.99 5.19
CA GLU A 120 -0.10 -20.97 3.74
C GLU A 120 -0.87 -19.77 3.21
N ARG A 121 -0.33 -19.14 2.16
CA ARG A 121 -1.03 -18.10 1.40
C ARG A 121 -1.98 -18.72 0.37
N PRO A 122 -3.11 -18.04 0.05
CA PRO A 122 -3.90 -18.40 -1.11
C PRO A 122 -3.03 -18.41 -2.37
N VAL A 123 -3.23 -19.40 -3.23
CA VAL A 123 -2.64 -19.44 -4.57
C VAL A 123 -3.69 -18.96 -5.57
N ILE A 124 -3.38 -17.93 -6.32
CA ILE A 124 -4.27 -17.36 -7.33
C ILE A 124 -3.87 -17.92 -8.69
N GLU A 125 -4.83 -18.52 -9.38
CA GLU A 125 -4.65 -19.11 -10.72
C GLU A 125 -5.57 -18.43 -11.73
N GLY A 126 -5.18 -18.43 -12.99
CA GLY A 126 -6.00 -17.94 -14.09
C GLY A 126 -6.25 -16.44 -14.11
N ALA A 127 -5.63 -15.66 -13.23
CA ALA A 127 -5.77 -14.20 -13.21
C ALA A 127 -5.28 -13.58 -14.53
N LYS A 128 -6.05 -12.64 -15.07
CA LYS A 128 -5.72 -11.91 -16.28
C LYS A 128 -5.34 -10.46 -15.97
N VAL A 129 -4.20 -10.03 -16.46
CA VAL A 129 -3.74 -8.63 -16.33
C VAL A 129 -3.30 -8.16 -17.73
N HIS A 130 -3.84 -7.05 -18.18
CA HIS A 130 -3.58 -6.49 -19.53
C HIS A 130 -3.77 -7.51 -20.67
N GLY A 131 -4.78 -8.36 -20.55
CA GLY A 131 -5.07 -9.40 -21.55
C GLY A 131 -4.17 -10.64 -21.50
N SER A 132 -3.15 -10.66 -20.64
CA SER A 132 -2.26 -11.81 -20.42
C SER A 132 -2.68 -12.61 -19.20
N THR A 133 -2.70 -13.93 -19.30
CA THR A 133 -2.92 -14.82 -18.15
C THR A 133 -1.62 -14.93 -17.36
N LEU A 134 -1.68 -14.64 -16.06
CA LEU A 134 -0.54 -14.77 -15.16
C LEU A 134 -0.32 -16.25 -14.79
N LYS A 135 0.95 -16.60 -14.53
CA LYS A 135 1.27 -17.85 -13.86
C LYS A 135 0.72 -17.83 -12.44
N PRO A 136 0.47 -18.99 -11.80
CA PRO A 136 0.04 -19.05 -10.40
C PRO A 136 0.94 -18.20 -9.50
N PHE A 137 0.33 -17.42 -8.61
CA PHE A 137 1.05 -16.54 -7.68
C PHE A 137 0.40 -16.52 -6.29
N LEU A 138 1.13 -16.03 -5.29
CA LEU A 138 0.66 -15.93 -3.92
C LEU A 138 -0.24 -14.71 -3.74
N GLY A 139 -1.47 -14.93 -3.29
CA GLY A 139 -2.44 -13.91 -2.95
C GLY A 139 -2.18 -13.29 -1.58
N PHE A 140 -3.06 -12.37 -1.17
CA PHE A 140 -3.03 -11.77 0.16
C PHE A 140 -3.72 -12.66 1.19
N TYR A 141 -3.32 -12.53 2.46
CA TYR A 141 -4.09 -13.10 3.55
C TYR A 141 -5.37 -12.27 3.79
N PRO A 142 -6.49 -12.89 4.19
CA PRO A 142 -7.73 -12.15 4.51
C PRO A 142 -7.51 -11.03 5.53
N VAL A 143 -6.64 -11.25 6.53
CA VAL A 143 -6.30 -10.24 7.54
C VAL A 143 -5.64 -8.99 6.94
N GLN A 144 -4.90 -9.12 5.83
CA GLN A 144 -4.32 -7.96 5.13
C GLN A 144 -5.39 -7.16 4.38
N GLU A 145 -6.39 -7.83 3.82
CA GLU A 145 -7.52 -7.18 3.15
C GLU A 145 -8.38 -6.40 4.15
N GLU A 146 -8.64 -6.97 5.33
CA GLU A 146 -9.37 -6.27 6.39
C GLU A 146 -8.56 -5.08 6.94
N ALA A 147 -7.25 -5.22 7.12
CA ALA A 147 -6.36 -4.13 7.50
C ALA A 147 -6.36 -3.00 6.45
N LEU A 148 -6.36 -3.36 5.16
CA LEU A 148 -6.43 -2.38 4.07
C LEU A 148 -7.77 -1.61 4.10
N LYS A 149 -8.88 -2.29 4.31
CA LYS A 149 -10.21 -1.65 4.44
C LYS A 149 -10.25 -0.68 5.62
N ALA A 150 -9.73 -1.09 6.78
CA ALA A 150 -9.63 -0.23 7.97
C ALA A 150 -8.77 1.01 7.71
N LEU A 151 -7.61 0.84 7.05
CA LEU A 151 -6.75 1.95 6.68
C LEU A 151 -7.44 2.89 5.68
N MET A 152 -8.09 2.37 4.64
CA MET A 152 -8.79 3.17 3.64
C MET A 152 -9.91 3.99 4.28
N LYS A 153 -10.69 3.41 5.21
CA LYS A 153 -11.73 4.12 5.97
C LYS A 153 -11.14 5.26 6.78
N ALA A 154 -10.09 5.02 7.56
CA ALA A 154 -9.44 6.04 8.37
C ALA A 154 -8.83 7.17 7.51
N VAL A 155 -8.23 6.83 6.36
CA VAL A 155 -7.71 7.82 5.42
C VAL A 155 -8.85 8.64 4.79
N HIS A 156 -9.98 8.02 4.44
CA HIS A 156 -11.16 8.74 3.97
C HIS A 156 -11.64 9.75 5.01
N GLU A 157 -11.79 9.33 6.26
CA GLU A 157 -12.28 10.18 7.35
C GLU A 157 -11.38 11.41 7.61
N CYS A 158 -10.05 11.26 7.50
CA CYS A 158 -9.14 12.38 7.76
C CYS A 158 -8.80 13.23 6.53
N THR A 159 -9.04 12.76 5.30
CA THR A 159 -8.64 13.45 4.06
C THR A 159 -9.77 13.74 3.10
N GLU A 160 -10.95 13.17 3.31
CA GLU A 160 -12.12 13.22 2.41
C GLU A 160 -11.88 12.56 1.04
N ILE A 161 -10.82 11.74 0.88
CA ILE A 161 -10.64 10.95 -0.34
C ILE A 161 -11.81 9.97 -0.47
N PRO A 162 -12.59 10.00 -1.54
CA PRO A 162 -13.78 9.15 -1.65
C PRO A 162 -13.40 7.66 -1.74
N LEU A 163 -14.17 6.80 -1.07
CA LEU A 163 -14.04 5.34 -1.16
C LEU A 163 -14.67 4.85 -2.48
N LYS A 164 -14.01 5.17 -3.59
CA LYS A 164 -14.45 4.82 -4.94
C LYS A 164 -13.27 4.22 -5.70
N THR A 165 -13.55 3.17 -6.47
CA THR A 165 -12.60 2.62 -7.44
C THR A 165 -12.70 3.39 -8.77
N PRO A 166 -11.65 3.41 -9.58
CA PRO A 166 -11.74 3.91 -10.95
C PRO A 166 -12.82 3.14 -11.73
N LEU A 167 -13.61 3.87 -12.51
CA LEU A 167 -14.62 3.27 -13.37
C LEU A 167 -14.13 3.26 -14.83
N ASP A 168 -14.57 2.28 -15.58
CA ASP A 168 -14.38 2.25 -17.02
C ASP A 168 -15.45 3.11 -17.74
N LYS A 169 -15.45 3.07 -19.09
CA LYS A 169 -16.39 3.85 -19.90
C LYS A 169 -17.85 3.42 -19.76
N SER A 170 -18.10 2.20 -19.26
CA SER A 170 -19.44 1.68 -18.97
C SER A 170 -19.95 2.01 -17.57
N GLY A 171 -19.10 2.62 -16.74
CA GLY A 171 -19.41 2.93 -15.34
C GLY A 171 -19.14 1.78 -14.38
N GLU A 172 -18.55 0.69 -14.85
CA GLU A 172 -18.15 -0.45 -14.03
C GLU A 172 -16.74 -0.29 -13.47
N THR A 173 -16.42 -0.99 -12.40
CA THR A 173 -15.07 -0.99 -11.82
C THR A 173 -14.05 -1.37 -12.88
N SER A 174 -13.09 -0.49 -13.14
CA SER A 174 -12.04 -0.73 -14.13
C SER A 174 -10.99 -1.70 -13.61
N TYR A 175 -10.98 -2.91 -14.15
CA TYR A 175 -9.90 -3.89 -13.99
C TYR A 175 -8.81 -3.74 -15.07
N ASN A 176 -9.03 -2.89 -16.05
CA ASN A 176 -8.07 -2.58 -17.10
C ASN A 176 -7.23 -1.39 -16.65
N VAL A 177 -5.96 -1.65 -16.41
CA VAL A 177 -5.03 -0.60 -16.05
C VAL A 177 -4.63 0.15 -17.30
N SER A 178 -4.91 1.43 -17.33
CA SER A 178 -4.24 2.30 -18.29
C SER A 178 -2.80 2.53 -17.85
N ARG A 179 -1.88 2.41 -18.80
CA ARG A 179 -0.47 2.75 -18.62
C ARG A 179 -0.23 4.26 -18.51
N THR A 180 -1.24 5.08 -18.63
CA THR A 180 -1.15 6.53 -18.55
C THR A 180 -1.84 7.06 -17.30
N ALA A 181 -1.23 8.03 -16.64
CA ALA A 181 -1.80 8.72 -15.46
C ALA A 181 -3.17 9.37 -15.72
N ALA A 182 -3.64 9.40 -16.97
CA ALA A 182 -4.94 9.94 -17.36
C ALA A 182 -6.10 8.96 -17.05
N ALA A 183 -5.83 7.67 -16.86
CA ALA A 183 -6.86 6.69 -16.56
C ALA A 183 -6.95 6.30 -15.09
N ALA A 184 -6.13 6.87 -14.25
CA ALA A 184 -6.22 6.80 -12.79
C ALA A 184 -7.05 7.97 -12.20
N ARG A 185 -7.98 8.52 -12.98
CA ARG A 185 -8.86 9.63 -12.58
C ARG A 185 -10.25 9.15 -12.28
#